data_dad5676693dcacd90a7f25d404639426
#
_entry.id   dad5676693dcacd90a7f25d404639426
#
_cell.length_a   1.000
_cell.length_b   1.000
_cell.length_c   1.000
_cell.angle_alpha   90.00
_cell.angle_beta   90.00
_cell.angle_gamma   90.00
#
_symmetry.space_group_name_H-M   'P 1'
#
loop_
_entity.id
_entity.type
_entity.pdbx_description
1 polymer ?
#
loop_
_entity_poly.entity_id
_entity_poly.type
_entity_poly.pdbx_seq_one_letter_code
_entity_poly.pdbx_strand_id
1 'polypeptide(L)'
;MQSKKNLLTLHPEKVISKTTIEKHLEYLVMYIEKVNSPQDIKGLNINELNVLADEIRTGVLNRVSNHGGHVGPNLGFTEATVAMHYVFDAPRDKFVFDVSHQVYPHKMLTGRKDGFLKVDDMNAISGYSSPRENSEYDLFEVGHTSTSVALASGLQAARDLLGEKYNIVVVLGDGSLSGGEAFEGLNVAAEAGTNFIVLFNDNGMSIAENHGGMYKSLAALRESNGESSNNIFRALGFDYMYVEAGNNVEKLVEAFRKVKDIDHPIVVHLHTEKGHGYQPAVEDKEAWHWSVPFDLKTGKPKNVDGGESFSDLLGQYLVKKAELDDKLLVVQSAVPAMSGLSKERREALGKHYVDVGIAEEEAVALISGAAKAGAHPVWGTPATFMQRTYDQLCQDLAVNGNPAVINVLGASIYGMNDFTHICFFDIPMFSHIPNLVYLAPTTWEEFIAMEDWAIAQDAYSVALRVPCAVVHSDEEYPTDYSQLNKFHVAHRGSQVAVIAAGGFYQKGEAVLRLLADEGINATLINPRYLTGVDEQLLDELKRDHQLVVTLEDGSLDGGFGERIARYYGPTDMKVLNFGVKKALYDRYDVNDLLRDNHLTETQIVADIKAVLA
;
A
#
# COMPACT_ATOMS: atom_id res chain seq x y z
N MET A 1 -41.36 40.82 -29.31
CA MET A 1 -40.80 39.44 -29.23
C MET A 1 -40.09 39.31 -27.90
N GLN A 2 -40.66 38.46 -27.03
CA GLN A 2 -40.31 38.33 -25.61
C GLN A 2 -39.07 37.46 -25.43
N SER A 3 -38.05 37.97 -24.72
CA SER A 3 -36.94 37.17 -24.21
C SER A 3 -37.32 36.56 -22.87
N LYS A 4 -37.34 35.23 -22.78
CA LYS A 4 -37.57 34.50 -21.54
C LYS A 4 -36.34 34.63 -20.62
N LYS A 5 -36.53 35.22 -19.44
CA LYS A 5 -35.59 35.19 -18.32
C LYS A 5 -35.68 33.83 -17.62
N ASN A 6 -34.60 33.07 -17.57
CA ASN A 6 -34.50 31.89 -16.72
C ASN A 6 -34.15 32.33 -15.27
N LEU A 7 -35.09 32.11 -14.37
CA LEU A 7 -34.92 32.28 -12.93
C LEU A 7 -34.60 30.91 -12.30
N LEU A 8 -33.47 30.82 -11.59
CA LEU A 8 -33.18 29.73 -10.69
C LEU A 8 -33.76 30.09 -9.32
N THR A 9 -34.71 29.29 -8.85
CA THR A 9 -35.34 29.41 -7.52
C THR A 9 -34.58 28.59 -6.51
N LEU A 10 -33.89 29.26 -5.59
CA LEU A 10 -33.45 28.73 -4.31
C LEU A 10 -34.34 29.40 -3.24
N HIS A 11 -35.07 28.64 -2.46
CA HIS A 11 -35.98 28.95 -1.34
C HIS A 11 -36.73 30.31 -1.41
N PRO A 12 -37.99 30.43 -0.92
CA PRO A 12 -38.89 31.52 -1.30
C PRO A 12 -38.53 32.93 -0.80
N GLU A 13 -37.36 33.17 -0.23
CA GLU A 13 -37.08 34.51 0.36
C GLU A 13 -35.87 35.29 -0.18
N LYS A 14 -35.07 34.77 -1.12
CA LYS A 14 -34.01 35.61 -1.77
C LYS A 14 -33.80 35.26 -3.24
N VAL A 15 -34.32 36.09 -4.13
CA VAL A 15 -33.94 36.10 -5.55
C VAL A 15 -32.65 36.94 -5.67
N ILE A 16 -31.51 36.30 -5.88
CA ILE A 16 -30.24 36.98 -6.17
C ILE A 16 -30.06 37.00 -7.68
N SER A 17 -29.78 38.18 -8.25
CA SER A 17 -29.61 38.34 -9.71
C SER A 17 -28.29 37.68 -10.15
N LYS A 18 -28.25 37.15 -11.39
CA LYS A 18 -27.06 36.54 -12.01
C LYS A 18 -25.83 37.47 -11.95
N THR A 19 -26.04 38.79 -12.10
CA THR A 19 -24.98 39.82 -12.00
C THR A 19 -24.42 39.98 -10.57
N THR A 20 -25.21 39.67 -9.55
CA THR A 20 -24.77 39.73 -8.16
C THR A 20 -23.97 38.48 -7.80
N ILE A 21 -24.31 37.33 -8.39
CA ILE A 21 -23.56 36.07 -8.23
C ILE A 21 -22.21 36.17 -8.96
N GLU A 22 -22.19 36.70 -10.19
CA GLU A 22 -20.96 36.93 -10.96
C GLU A 22 -20.02 37.94 -10.25
N LYS A 23 -20.56 39.04 -9.71
CA LYS A 23 -19.78 40.00 -8.90
C LYS A 23 -19.33 39.46 -7.54
N HIS A 24 -20.04 38.52 -6.92
CA HIS A 24 -19.58 37.86 -5.71
C HIS A 24 -18.50 36.81 -6.00
N LEU A 25 -18.48 36.18 -7.18
CA LEU A 25 -17.43 35.29 -7.62
C LEU A 25 -16.12 36.01 -7.98
N GLU A 26 -16.20 37.26 -8.45
CA GLU A 26 -15.01 38.11 -8.72
C GLU A 26 -14.33 38.66 -7.43
N TYR A 27 -14.95 38.52 -6.24
CA TYR A 27 -14.41 38.98 -4.95
C TYR A 27 -14.16 37.83 -3.96
N LEU A 28 -14.22 36.55 -4.37
CA LEU A 28 -13.77 35.43 -3.55
C LEU A 28 -12.24 35.44 -3.52
N VAL A 29 -11.70 36.17 -2.54
CA VAL A 29 -10.30 36.07 -2.15
C VAL A 29 -10.08 34.64 -1.68
N MET A 30 -9.47 33.80 -2.49
CA MET A 30 -9.09 32.45 -2.08
C MET A 30 -8.06 32.54 -0.95
N TYR A 31 -8.46 32.11 0.25
CA TYR A 31 -7.57 32.10 1.40
C TYR A 31 -6.37 31.20 1.17
N ILE A 32 -6.58 30.03 0.56
CA ILE A 32 -5.51 29.06 0.31
C ILE A 32 -4.40 29.61 -0.58
N GLU A 33 -4.69 30.52 -1.50
CA GLU A 33 -3.65 31.15 -2.35
C GLU A 33 -2.65 31.97 -1.52
N LYS A 34 -3.09 32.52 -0.37
CA LYS A 34 -2.27 33.32 0.53
C LYS A 34 -1.54 32.50 1.58
N VAL A 35 -1.91 31.24 1.78
CA VAL A 35 -1.29 30.36 2.77
C VAL A 35 0.01 29.78 2.21
N ASN A 36 1.14 30.08 2.83
CA ASN A 36 2.45 29.52 2.54
C ASN A 36 3.01 28.75 3.74
N SER A 37 2.48 29.03 4.92
CA SER A 37 2.84 28.36 6.17
C SER A 37 1.64 28.33 7.14
N PRO A 38 1.65 27.48 8.17
CA PRO A 38 0.61 27.47 9.18
C PRO A 38 0.43 28.81 9.92
N GLN A 39 1.44 29.68 9.93
CA GLN A 39 1.34 30.98 10.56
C GLN A 39 0.32 31.90 9.87
N ASP A 40 0.14 31.73 8.57
CA ASP A 40 -0.76 32.56 7.77
C ASP A 40 -2.24 32.37 8.10
N ILE A 41 -2.60 31.26 8.75
CA ILE A 41 -3.98 30.98 9.16
C ILE A 41 -4.29 31.35 10.61
N LYS A 42 -3.27 31.69 11.44
CA LYS A 42 -3.46 31.96 12.88
C LYS A 42 -4.37 33.17 13.18
N GLY A 43 -4.46 34.11 12.26
CA GLY A 43 -5.30 35.33 12.39
C GLY A 43 -6.72 35.17 11.85
N LEU A 44 -7.08 34.04 11.23
CA LEU A 44 -8.40 33.83 10.66
C LEU A 44 -9.46 33.59 11.73
N ASN A 45 -10.67 34.05 11.48
CA ASN A 45 -11.83 33.70 12.32
C ASN A 45 -12.44 32.35 11.85
N ILE A 46 -13.38 31.82 12.63
CA ILE A 46 -13.99 30.50 12.38
C ILE A 46 -14.69 30.42 11.01
N ASN A 47 -15.35 31.49 10.57
CA ASN A 47 -16.00 31.49 9.25
C ASN A 47 -14.96 31.45 8.10
N GLU A 48 -13.86 32.17 8.25
CA GLU A 48 -12.75 32.16 7.28
C GLU A 48 -12.04 30.80 7.26
N LEU A 49 -11.88 30.13 8.43
CA LEU A 49 -11.35 28.77 8.51
C LEU A 49 -12.26 27.74 7.83
N ASN A 50 -13.57 27.88 7.94
CA ASN A 50 -14.52 27.03 7.20
C ASN A 50 -14.39 27.21 5.68
N VAL A 51 -14.29 28.46 5.21
CA VAL A 51 -14.05 28.74 3.78
C VAL A 51 -12.71 28.14 3.33
N LEU A 52 -11.66 28.29 4.12
CA LEU A 52 -10.35 27.68 3.85
C LEU A 52 -10.44 26.15 3.74
N ALA A 53 -11.19 25.49 4.63
CA ALA A 53 -11.40 24.05 4.58
C ALA A 53 -12.10 23.62 3.27
N ASP A 54 -13.08 24.39 2.80
CA ASP A 54 -13.77 24.13 1.50
C ASP A 54 -12.85 24.37 0.31
N GLU A 55 -11.98 25.38 0.34
CA GLU A 55 -10.97 25.62 -0.68
C GLU A 55 -9.92 24.49 -0.72
N ILE A 56 -9.46 24.01 0.43
CA ILE A 56 -8.55 22.86 0.53
C ILE A 56 -9.22 21.60 -0.03
N ARG A 57 -10.47 21.33 0.31
CA ARG A 57 -11.25 20.20 -0.23
C ARG A 57 -11.34 20.29 -1.76
N THR A 58 -11.56 21.48 -2.30
CA THR A 58 -11.58 21.72 -3.74
C THR A 58 -10.22 21.40 -4.37
N GLY A 59 -9.12 21.81 -3.74
CA GLY A 59 -7.75 21.49 -4.19
C GLY A 59 -7.47 19.98 -4.15
N VAL A 60 -7.89 19.30 -3.09
CA VAL A 60 -7.78 17.83 -3.00
C VAL A 60 -8.52 17.16 -4.15
N LEU A 61 -9.79 17.53 -4.39
CA LEU A 61 -10.60 16.99 -5.49
C LEU A 61 -9.99 17.29 -6.86
N ASN A 62 -9.43 18.50 -7.06
CA ASN A 62 -8.72 18.84 -8.28
C ASN A 62 -7.53 17.91 -8.53
N ARG A 63 -6.70 17.67 -7.51
CA ARG A 63 -5.57 16.75 -7.61
C ARG A 63 -6.02 15.31 -7.92
N VAL A 64 -6.89 14.74 -7.09
CA VAL A 64 -7.25 13.31 -7.23
C VAL A 64 -8.02 13.03 -8.53
N SER A 65 -8.80 13.99 -9.04
CA SER A 65 -9.51 13.84 -10.31
C SER A 65 -8.60 13.92 -11.54
N ASN A 66 -7.43 14.56 -11.44
CA ASN A 66 -6.49 14.70 -12.54
C ASN A 66 -5.29 13.75 -12.45
N HIS A 67 -4.83 13.44 -11.24
CA HIS A 67 -3.64 12.65 -10.99
C HIS A 67 -3.95 11.27 -10.37
N GLY A 68 -5.10 11.13 -9.69
CA GLY A 68 -5.38 9.99 -8.81
C GLY A 68 -4.85 10.20 -7.40
N GLY A 69 -5.13 9.24 -6.51
CA GLY A 69 -4.68 9.26 -5.13
C GLY A 69 -5.79 8.97 -4.11
N HIS A 70 -5.50 9.20 -2.82
CA HIS A 70 -6.43 8.94 -1.72
C HIS A 70 -7.50 10.03 -1.63
N VAL A 71 -8.76 9.65 -1.82
CA VAL A 71 -9.90 10.58 -1.86
C VAL A 71 -10.56 10.68 -0.48
N GLY A 72 -11.21 9.61 -0.06
CA GLY A 72 -12.02 9.59 1.16
C GLY A 72 -11.28 9.99 2.43
N PRO A 73 -10.07 9.46 2.68
CA PRO A 73 -9.28 9.82 3.86
C PRO A 73 -8.94 11.31 3.96
N ASN A 74 -8.55 11.94 2.85
CA ASN A 74 -8.21 13.37 2.82
C ASN A 74 -9.42 14.26 3.04
N LEU A 75 -10.53 13.95 2.36
CA LEU A 75 -11.78 14.70 2.51
C LEU A 75 -12.34 14.60 3.92
N GLY A 76 -12.24 13.41 4.55
CA GLY A 76 -12.74 13.16 5.91
C GLY A 76 -11.92 13.83 7.01
N PHE A 77 -10.66 14.20 6.76
CA PHE A 77 -9.76 14.77 7.76
C PHE A 77 -9.37 16.24 7.51
N THR A 78 -10.01 16.91 6.54
CA THR A 78 -9.68 18.29 6.14
C THR A 78 -9.88 19.28 7.28
N GLU A 79 -11.06 19.30 7.93
CA GLU A 79 -11.39 20.21 9.03
C GLU A 79 -10.47 19.99 10.23
N ALA A 80 -10.17 18.74 10.56
CA ALA A 80 -9.26 18.39 11.64
C ALA A 80 -7.85 18.90 11.37
N THR A 81 -7.36 18.80 10.13
CA THR A 81 -6.04 19.32 9.75
C THR A 81 -5.99 20.85 9.83
N VAL A 82 -7.04 21.55 9.37
CA VAL A 82 -7.14 23.01 9.50
C VAL A 82 -7.12 23.44 10.98
N ALA A 83 -7.93 22.78 11.82
CA ALA A 83 -7.97 23.06 13.25
C ALA A 83 -6.65 22.73 13.96
N MET A 84 -5.97 21.64 13.58
CA MET A 84 -4.62 21.29 14.06
C MET A 84 -3.62 22.42 13.81
N HIS A 85 -3.49 22.85 12.55
CA HIS A 85 -2.58 23.90 12.18
C HIS A 85 -2.96 25.26 12.73
N TYR A 86 -4.24 25.49 13.01
CA TYR A 86 -4.72 26.70 13.64
C TYR A 86 -4.38 26.78 15.14
N VAL A 87 -4.45 25.64 15.86
CA VAL A 87 -4.26 25.61 17.32
C VAL A 87 -2.81 25.36 17.69
N PHE A 88 -2.17 24.31 17.18
CA PHE A 88 -0.79 23.93 17.50
C PHE A 88 0.24 24.75 16.71
N ASP A 89 1.45 24.88 17.22
CA ASP A 89 2.47 25.75 16.68
C ASP A 89 3.53 24.97 15.87
N ALA A 90 3.08 24.31 14.77
CA ALA A 90 4.02 23.66 13.86
C ALA A 90 4.93 24.70 13.16
N PRO A 91 6.25 24.42 12.99
CA PRO A 91 6.91 23.12 13.17
C PRO A 91 7.48 22.87 14.58
N ARG A 92 7.30 23.79 15.54
CA ARG A 92 7.72 23.59 16.94
C ARG A 92 7.01 22.37 17.52
N ASP A 93 5.67 22.36 17.51
CA ASP A 93 4.88 21.20 17.85
C ASP A 93 5.01 20.16 16.73
N LYS A 94 5.16 18.89 17.13
CA LYS A 94 5.50 17.80 16.19
C LYS A 94 4.25 17.01 15.81
N PHE A 95 4.01 16.87 14.52
CA PHE A 95 2.90 16.07 13.98
C PHE A 95 3.44 14.79 13.37
N VAL A 96 2.82 13.65 13.74
CA VAL A 96 3.13 12.34 13.18
C VAL A 96 1.83 11.73 12.65
N PHE A 97 1.78 11.46 11.35
CA PHE A 97 0.60 10.92 10.70
C PHE A 97 0.77 9.43 10.46
N ASP A 98 -0.19 8.62 10.90
CA ASP A 98 -0.22 7.19 10.58
C ASP A 98 -0.58 6.98 9.11
N VAL A 99 0.04 6.01 8.43
CA VAL A 99 -0.04 5.82 6.97
C VAL A 99 0.39 7.08 6.21
N SER A 100 -0.03 8.22 6.71
CA SER A 100 0.10 9.57 6.13
C SER A 100 -0.62 9.80 4.79
N HIS A 101 -1.53 8.91 4.39
CA HIS A 101 -2.33 9.03 3.16
C HIS A 101 -3.42 10.12 3.25
N GLN A 102 -3.66 10.71 4.43
CA GLN A 102 -4.59 11.81 4.70
C GLN A 102 -3.90 13.19 4.84
N VAL A 103 -2.64 13.32 4.37
CA VAL A 103 -1.81 14.52 4.57
C VAL A 103 -1.97 15.61 3.49
N TYR A 104 -2.87 15.46 2.52
CA TYR A 104 -3.02 16.46 1.46
C TYR A 104 -3.37 17.85 2.01
N PRO A 105 -4.33 18.01 2.94
CA PRO A 105 -4.59 19.28 3.61
C PRO A 105 -3.36 19.84 4.35
N HIS A 106 -2.60 18.98 5.04
CA HIS A 106 -1.36 19.35 5.71
C HIS A 106 -0.31 19.89 4.71
N LYS A 107 -0.11 19.21 3.59
CA LYS A 107 0.81 19.66 2.53
C LYS A 107 0.41 21.02 1.96
N MET A 108 -0.90 21.23 1.74
CA MET A 108 -1.40 22.51 1.23
C MET A 108 -1.15 23.65 2.22
N LEU A 109 -1.28 23.40 3.53
CA LEU A 109 -1.05 24.39 4.59
C LEU A 109 0.44 24.63 4.90
N THR A 110 1.33 23.77 4.42
CA THR A 110 2.79 23.82 4.67
C THR A 110 3.60 24.11 3.41
N GLY A 111 3.07 24.96 2.51
CA GLY A 111 3.80 25.52 1.38
C GLY A 111 3.79 24.68 0.10
N ARG A 112 3.05 23.55 0.05
CA ARG A 112 3.01 22.64 -1.11
C ARG A 112 1.66 22.68 -1.87
N LYS A 113 0.88 23.74 -1.69
CA LYS A 113 -0.45 23.90 -2.30
C LYS A 113 -0.45 23.81 -3.82
N ASP A 114 0.62 24.23 -4.49
CA ASP A 114 0.73 24.23 -5.95
C ASP A 114 0.56 22.82 -6.54
N GLY A 115 1.06 21.78 -5.88
CA GLY A 115 0.85 20.39 -6.26
C GLY A 115 -0.61 19.89 -6.14
N PHE A 116 -1.52 20.73 -5.67
CA PHE A 116 -2.98 20.45 -5.59
C PHE A 116 -3.80 21.40 -6.46
N LEU A 117 -3.33 22.61 -6.67
CA LEU A 117 -4.04 23.65 -7.41
C LEU A 117 -3.64 23.68 -8.89
N LYS A 118 -2.39 23.33 -9.23
CA LYS A 118 -1.83 23.39 -10.59
C LYS A 118 -1.55 21.98 -11.12
N VAL A 119 -2.15 21.64 -12.25
CA VAL A 119 -2.03 20.28 -12.83
C VAL A 119 -0.57 19.92 -13.14
N ASP A 120 0.22 20.87 -13.65
CA ASP A 120 1.62 20.66 -14.03
C ASP A 120 2.55 20.34 -12.84
N ASP A 121 2.15 20.76 -11.63
CA ASP A 121 2.95 20.58 -10.41
C ASP A 121 2.54 19.32 -9.60
N MET A 122 1.48 18.60 -10.01
CA MET A 122 0.92 17.49 -9.26
C MET A 122 1.91 16.33 -9.05
N ASN A 123 2.74 16.04 -10.05
CA ASN A 123 3.75 14.99 -9.99
C ASN A 123 4.90 15.29 -9.01
N ALA A 124 5.12 16.55 -8.67
CA ALA A 124 6.20 16.97 -7.77
C ALA A 124 5.95 16.57 -6.31
N ILE A 125 4.68 16.32 -5.93
CA ILE A 125 4.26 16.07 -4.56
C ILE A 125 3.81 14.61 -4.41
N SER A 126 4.38 13.89 -3.41
CA SER A 126 3.96 12.52 -3.09
C SER A 126 2.61 12.47 -2.40
N GLY A 127 2.00 11.28 -2.37
CA GLY A 127 0.74 11.02 -1.66
C GLY A 127 0.90 10.86 -0.14
N TYR A 128 2.13 10.89 0.38
CA TYR A 128 2.47 10.56 1.78
C TYR A 128 3.34 11.65 2.40
N SER A 129 3.49 11.63 3.73
CA SER A 129 4.48 12.46 4.46
C SER A 129 5.88 12.18 3.92
N SER A 130 6.63 13.25 3.60
CA SER A 130 7.96 13.13 3.04
C SER A 130 8.89 14.25 3.50
N PRO A 131 9.86 13.96 4.39
CA PRO A 131 10.92 14.90 4.76
C PRO A 131 11.76 15.38 3.56
N ARG A 132 11.78 14.61 2.47
CA ARG A 132 12.47 15.00 1.23
C ARG A 132 11.78 16.16 0.52
N GLU A 133 10.47 16.31 0.71
CA GLU A 133 9.72 17.47 0.20
C GLU A 133 9.82 18.67 1.14
N ASN A 134 9.65 18.43 2.43
CA ASN A 134 9.68 19.48 3.47
C ASN A 134 10.00 18.89 4.85
N SER A 135 11.30 18.84 5.20
CA SER A 135 11.78 18.29 6.48
C SER A 135 11.43 19.13 7.71
N GLU A 136 10.92 20.34 7.52
CA GLU A 136 10.49 21.20 8.63
C GLU A 136 9.16 20.70 9.22
N TYR A 137 8.23 20.24 8.36
CA TYR A 137 6.86 19.87 8.75
C TYR A 137 6.60 18.37 8.68
N ASP A 138 7.28 17.65 7.79
CA ASP A 138 7.19 16.20 7.66
C ASP A 138 8.39 15.56 8.36
N LEU A 139 8.18 14.79 9.43
CA LEU A 139 9.25 14.25 10.25
C LEU A 139 9.74 12.88 9.78
N PHE A 140 8.85 12.08 9.20
CA PHE A 140 9.10 10.71 8.79
C PHE A 140 8.51 10.43 7.41
N GLU A 141 9.20 9.57 6.65
CA GLU A 141 8.59 8.87 5.53
C GLU A 141 7.68 7.77 6.11
N VAL A 142 6.37 7.95 5.99
CA VAL A 142 5.38 6.99 6.49
C VAL A 142 4.43 6.62 5.37
N GLY A 143 4.21 5.33 5.16
CA GLY A 143 3.25 4.80 4.18
C GLY A 143 2.59 3.52 4.68
N HIS A 144 3.28 2.76 5.54
CA HIS A 144 2.69 1.61 6.23
C HIS A 144 1.93 2.06 7.47
N THR A 145 0.88 1.32 7.81
CA THR A 145 -0.01 1.61 8.94
C THR A 145 0.62 1.30 10.29
N SER A 146 -0.01 1.81 11.36
CA SER A 146 0.20 1.40 12.76
C SER A 146 1.49 1.88 13.41
N THR A 147 2.38 2.57 12.67
CA THR A 147 3.73 2.94 13.12
C THR A 147 3.82 4.30 13.81
N SER A 148 2.83 5.17 13.61
CA SER A 148 2.89 6.58 14.03
C SER A 148 3.05 6.77 15.53
N VAL A 149 2.35 5.97 16.33
CA VAL A 149 2.40 6.06 17.79
C VAL A 149 3.77 5.65 18.30
N ALA A 150 4.36 4.57 17.76
CA ALA A 150 5.69 4.12 18.12
C ALA A 150 6.77 5.15 17.74
N LEU A 151 6.71 5.71 16.52
CA LEU A 151 7.62 6.79 16.09
C LEU A 151 7.50 8.03 16.99
N ALA A 152 6.29 8.41 17.33
CA ALA A 152 6.03 9.56 18.20
C ALA A 152 6.47 9.30 19.66
N SER A 153 6.40 8.07 20.16
CA SER A 153 6.93 7.69 21.48
C SER A 153 8.45 7.88 21.54
N GLY A 154 9.15 7.62 20.42
CA GLY A 154 10.56 7.94 20.28
C GLY A 154 10.84 9.46 20.38
N LEU A 155 9.99 10.30 19.75
CA LEU A 155 10.06 11.77 19.88
C LEU A 155 9.77 12.21 21.33
N GLN A 156 8.79 11.59 22.01
CA GLN A 156 8.47 11.87 23.41
C GLN A 156 9.67 11.57 24.31
N ALA A 157 10.27 10.40 24.17
CA ALA A 157 11.43 10.00 24.96
C ALA A 157 12.64 10.95 24.74
N ALA A 158 12.88 11.35 23.49
CA ALA A 158 13.96 12.29 23.17
C ALA A 158 13.68 13.69 23.71
N ARG A 159 12.46 14.23 23.54
CA ARG A 159 12.05 15.52 24.10
C ARG A 159 12.25 15.58 25.60
N ASP A 160 11.78 14.54 26.31
CA ASP A 160 11.84 14.49 27.77
C ASP A 160 13.28 14.35 28.28
N LEU A 161 14.10 13.55 27.60
CA LEU A 161 15.54 13.42 27.86
C LEU A 161 16.30 14.74 27.69
N LEU A 162 15.97 15.49 26.62
CA LEU A 162 16.63 16.77 26.31
C LEU A 162 16.05 17.96 27.10
N GLY A 163 14.97 17.75 27.87
CA GLY A 163 14.28 18.80 28.63
C GLY A 163 13.58 19.84 27.76
N GLU A 164 13.24 19.48 26.53
CA GLU A 164 12.52 20.32 25.59
C GLU A 164 11.03 20.37 25.89
N LYS A 165 10.34 21.39 25.38
CA LYS A 165 8.90 21.58 25.59
C LYS A 165 8.19 21.89 24.28
N TYR A 166 7.47 20.93 23.77
CA TYR A 166 6.58 21.04 22.61
C TYR A 166 5.51 19.94 22.67
N ASN A 167 4.40 20.17 21.99
CA ASN A 167 3.37 19.16 21.86
C ASN A 167 3.78 18.09 20.85
N ILE A 168 3.46 16.84 21.15
CA ILE A 168 3.50 15.73 20.20
C ILE A 168 2.07 15.36 19.88
N VAL A 169 1.70 15.48 18.61
CA VAL A 169 0.34 15.22 18.10
C VAL A 169 0.42 14.11 17.07
N VAL A 170 -0.20 12.99 17.38
CA VAL A 170 -0.26 11.80 16.53
C VAL A 170 -1.63 11.70 15.91
N VAL A 171 -1.69 11.51 14.59
CA VAL A 171 -2.93 11.19 13.88
C VAL A 171 -2.97 9.69 13.64
N LEU A 172 -3.92 8.99 14.27
CA LEU A 172 -4.11 7.55 14.17
C LEU A 172 -5.53 7.26 13.66
N GLY A 173 -5.65 6.51 12.55
CA GLY A 173 -6.94 6.06 12.02
C GLY A 173 -7.46 4.81 12.73
N ASP A 174 -8.78 4.62 12.71
CA ASP A 174 -9.43 3.44 13.28
C ASP A 174 -8.99 2.13 12.61
N GLY A 175 -8.80 2.11 11.29
CA GLY A 175 -8.24 0.95 10.59
C GLY A 175 -6.83 0.60 11.07
N SER A 176 -5.96 1.59 11.25
CA SER A 176 -4.58 1.41 11.71
C SER A 176 -4.47 0.88 13.15
N LEU A 177 -5.50 1.08 13.96
CA LEU A 177 -5.54 0.56 15.33
C LEU A 177 -5.55 -0.98 15.37
N SER A 178 -5.87 -1.68 14.28
CA SER A 178 -5.83 -3.15 14.24
C SER A 178 -4.42 -3.74 14.23
N GLY A 179 -3.40 -2.97 13.87
CA GLY A 179 -2.02 -3.45 13.85
C GLY A 179 -1.37 -3.54 15.22
N GLY A 180 -0.59 -4.58 15.48
CA GLY A 180 0.07 -4.83 16.77
C GLY A 180 0.96 -3.68 17.22
N GLU A 181 1.76 -3.09 16.33
CA GLU A 181 2.67 -1.98 16.64
C GLU A 181 1.94 -0.73 17.17
N ALA A 182 0.68 -0.49 16.74
CA ALA A 182 -0.13 0.59 17.29
C ALA A 182 -0.44 0.38 18.79
N PHE A 183 -0.76 -0.87 19.19
CA PHE A 183 -0.97 -1.21 20.60
C PHE A 183 0.32 -1.12 21.41
N GLU A 184 1.44 -1.60 20.87
CA GLU A 184 2.76 -1.49 21.51
C GLU A 184 3.12 -0.01 21.74
N GLY A 185 2.93 0.83 20.72
CA GLY A 185 3.16 2.27 20.80
C GLY A 185 2.24 2.97 21.81
N LEU A 186 0.94 2.67 21.83
CA LEU A 186 0.00 3.21 22.82
C LEU A 186 0.38 2.78 24.24
N ASN A 187 0.77 1.53 24.45
CA ASN A 187 1.20 1.04 25.76
C ASN A 187 2.42 1.80 26.30
N VAL A 188 3.42 2.05 25.46
CA VAL A 188 4.63 2.80 25.82
C VAL A 188 4.33 4.27 26.07
N ALA A 189 3.54 4.91 25.19
CA ALA A 189 3.19 6.33 25.32
C ALA A 189 2.36 6.62 26.61
N ALA A 190 1.49 5.70 27.00
CA ALA A 190 0.71 5.82 28.22
C ALA A 190 1.59 5.77 29.49
N GLU A 191 2.60 4.88 29.52
CA GLU A 191 3.51 4.72 30.67
C GLU A 191 4.40 5.95 30.88
N ALA A 192 4.82 6.63 29.82
CA ALA A 192 5.71 7.78 29.91
C ALA A 192 5.13 8.97 30.70
N GLY A 193 3.81 9.12 30.75
CA GLY A 193 3.09 10.06 31.64
C GLY A 193 3.36 11.54 31.36
N THR A 194 3.84 11.91 30.17
CA THR A 194 4.10 13.29 29.75
C THR A 194 3.23 13.68 28.56
N ASN A 195 3.34 14.91 28.06
CA ASN A 195 2.54 15.39 26.92
C ASN A 195 2.61 14.45 25.73
N PHE A 196 1.47 13.88 25.36
CA PHE A 196 1.29 13.03 24.19
C PHE A 196 -0.19 13.06 23.76
N ILE A 197 -0.48 13.58 22.58
CA ILE A 197 -1.85 13.81 22.11
C ILE A 197 -2.10 12.90 20.91
N VAL A 198 -3.01 11.94 21.06
CA VAL A 198 -3.46 11.08 19.96
C VAL A 198 -4.78 11.63 19.43
N LEU A 199 -4.78 12.15 18.21
CA LEU A 199 -5.99 12.46 17.47
C LEU A 199 -6.44 11.16 16.76
N PHE A 200 -7.35 10.45 17.41
CA PHE A 200 -7.90 9.20 16.91
C PHE A 200 -9.04 9.48 15.94
N ASN A 201 -8.78 9.29 14.66
CA ASN A 201 -9.72 9.54 13.57
C ASN A 201 -10.58 8.31 13.33
N ASP A 202 -11.79 8.28 13.86
CA ASP A 202 -12.74 7.18 13.73
C ASP A 202 -13.87 7.56 12.76
N ASN A 203 -13.89 6.90 11.60
CA ASN A 203 -14.95 7.03 10.60
C ASN A 203 -15.67 5.69 10.32
N GLY A 204 -15.37 4.67 11.13
CA GLY A 204 -15.96 3.34 11.05
C GLY A 204 -15.51 2.48 9.86
N MET A 205 -14.45 2.89 9.16
CA MET A 205 -13.98 2.22 7.95
C MET A 205 -12.44 2.21 7.88
N SER A 206 -11.89 1.06 7.50
CA SER A 206 -10.53 0.90 7.00
C SER A 206 -10.49 1.25 5.49
N ILE A 207 -9.81 0.45 4.66
CA ILE A 207 -10.00 0.48 3.20
C ILE A 207 -11.42 -0.03 2.91
N ALA A 208 -11.70 -1.29 3.30
CA ALA A 208 -13.02 -1.91 3.36
C ALA A 208 -13.64 -1.72 4.77
N GLU A 209 -14.58 -2.57 5.16
CA GLU A 209 -15.15 -2.61 6.50
C GLU A 209 -14.11 -3.00 7.56
N ASN A 210 -14.26 -2.47 8.76
CA ASN A 210 -13.41 -2.83 9.89
C ASN A 210 -13.75 -4.21 10.45
N HIS A 211 -12.73 -5.03 10.70
CA HIS A 211 -12.85 -6.36 11.31
C HIS A 211 -12.12 -6.45 12.64
N GLY A 212 -12.71 -7.17 13.59
CA GLY A 212 -12.12 -7.42 14.92
C GLY A 212 -13.00 -6.99 16.09
N GLY A 213 -12.75 -7.59 17.24
CA GLY A 213 -13.57 -7.41 18.45
C GLY A 213 -13.56 -5.99 19.03
N MET A 214 -12.47 -5.24 18.86
CA MET A 214 -12.32 -3.88 19.40
C MET A 214 -13.27 -2.88 18.73
N TYR A 215 -13.68 -3.10 17.48
CA TYR A 215 -14.60 -2.19 16.77
C TYR A 215 -15.99 -2.15 17.39
N LYS A 216 -16.39 -3.20 18.15
CA LYS A 216 -17.60 -3.17 18.97
C LYS A 216 -17.47 -2.15 20.12
N SER A 217 -16.29 -2.05 20.72
CA SER A 217 -16.01 -1.04 21.76
C SER A 217 -16.01 0.37 21.15
N LEU A 218 -15.39 0.57 19.98
CA LEU A 218 -15.40 1.86 19.29
C LEU A 218 -16.82 2.29 18.88
N ALA A 219 -17.65 1.36 18.38
CA ALA A 219 -19.06 1.61 18.08
C ALA A 219 -19.82 2.06 19.34
N ALA A 220 -19.64 1.36 20.46
CA ALA A 220 -20.27 1.74 21.73
C ALA A 220 -19.81 3.13 22.24
N LEU A 221 -18.56 3.51 21.98
CA LEU A 221 -18.07 4.86 22.29
C LEU A 221 -18.75 5.93 21.41
N ARG A 222 -18.91 5.67 20.10
CA ARG A 222 -19.66 6.59 19.22
C ARG A 222 -21.12 6.71 19.64
N GLU A 223 -21.81 5.59 19.86
CA GLU A 223 -23.23 5.55 20.26
C GLU A 223 -23.52 6.25 21.60
N SER A 224 -22.54 6.25 22.50
CA SER A 224 -22.65 6.87 23.82
C SER A 224 -22.03 8.26 23.92
N ASN A 225 -21.63 8.88 22.82
CA ASN A 225 -20.87 10.14 22.82
C ASN A 225 -19.62 10.09 23.74
N GLY A 226 -18.91 8.95 23.72
CA GLY A 226 -17.70 8.73 24.48
C GLY A 226 -17.89 8.27 25.93
N GLU A 227 -19.12 8.10 26.41
CA GLU A 227 -19.45 7.80 27.81
C GLU A 227 -19.41 6.30 28.15
N SER A 228 -19.26 5.41 27.16
CA SER A 228 -19.16 3.97 27.40
C SER A 228 -18.03 3.65 28.37
N SER A 229 -18.32 2.81 29.38
CA SER A 229 -17.30 2.28 30.30
C SER A 229 -16.34 1.31 29.64
N ASN A 230 -16.74 0.72 28.50
CA ASN A 230 -15.86 -0.12 27.68
C ASN A 230 -15.00 0.78 26.78
N ASN A 231 -13.91 1.31 27.35
CA ASN A 231 -13.02 2.25 26.67
C ASN A 231 -11.57 1.75 26.74
N ILE A 232 -11.09 1.24 25.63
CA ILE A 232 -9.76 0.67 25.49
C ILE A 232 -8.64 1.69 25.79
N PHE A 233 -8.83 2.96 25.44
CA PHE A 233 -7.82 4.00 25.66
C PHE A 233 -7.67 4.31 27.15
N ARG A 234 -8.77 4.39 27.89
CA ARG A 234 -8.75 4.54 29.36
C ARG A 234 -8.14 3.32 30.04
N ALA A 235 -8.41 2.12 29.50
CA ALA A 235 -7.84 0.88 30.03
C ALA A 235 -6.31 0.83 29.87
N LEU A 236 -5.76 1.46 28.84
CA LEU A 236 -4.32 1.62 28.62
C LEU A 236 -3.68 2.72 29.48
N GLY A 237 -4.48 3.60 30.11
CA GLY A 237 -3.98 4.68 30.95
C GLY A 237 -4.01 6.08 30.34
N PHE A 238 -4.61 6.26 29.17
CA PHE A 238 -4.81 7.58 28.57
C PHE A 238 -6.00 8.31 29.21
N ASP A 239 -5.88 9.62 29.33
CA ASP A 239 -7.05 10.47 29.38
C ASP A 239 -7.78 10.41 28.04
N TYR A 240 -9.08 10.71 28.08
CA TYR A 240 -9.93 10.51 26.90
C TYR A 240 -10.95 11.63 26.75
N MET A 241 -11.02 12.17 25.53
CA MET A 241 -12.02 13.16 25.10
C MET A 241 -12.67 12.70 23.80
N TYR A 242 -13.99 12.77 23.72
CA TYR A 242 -14.75 12.46 22.51
C TYR A 242 -15.24 13.74 21.83
N VAL A 243 -15.18 13.77 20.50
CA VAL A 243 -15.66 14.89 19.65
C VAL A 243 -16.58 14.32 18.58
N GLU A 244 -17.89 14.40 18.80
CA GLU A 244 -18.91 13.91 17.87
C GLU A 244 -18.87 14.64 16.53
N ALA A 245 -18.68 15.95 16.53
CA ALA A 245 -18.66 16.78 15.34
C ALA A 245 -17.23 16.87 14.75
N GLY A 246 -16.66 15.74 14.33
CA GLY A 246 -15.28 15.63 13.84
C GLY A 246 -15.02 16.31 12.49
N ASN A 247 -16.06 16.78 11.79
CA ASN A 247 -15.95 17.61 10.58
C ASN A 247 -16.45 19.05 10.81
N ASN A 248 -16.41 19.54 12.06
CA ASN A 248 -16.75 20.92 12.40
C ASN A 248 -15.54 21.66 12.94
N VAL A 249 -15.02 22.65 12.19
CA VAL A 249 -13.81 23.40 12.54
C VAL A 249 -13.90 24.05 13.93
N GLU A 250 -15.04 24.67 14.29
CA GLU A 250 -15.20 25.34 15.57
C GLU A 250 -15.09 24.35 16.75
N LYS A 251 -15.76 23.19 16.65
CA LYS A 251 -15.72 22.16 17.69
C LYS A 251 -14.34 21.52 17.83
N LEU A 252 -13.65 21.34 16.71
CA LEU A 252 -12.27 20.83 16.69
C LEU A 252 -11.31 21.85 17.32
N VAL A 253 -11.42 23.14 17.00
CA VAL A 253 -10.62 24.21 17.60
C VAL A 253 -10.86 24.28 19.12
N GLU A 254 -12.12 24.20 19.57
CA GLU A 254 -12.48 24.15 20.99
C GLU A 254 -11.81 22.95 21.71
N ALA A 255 -11.87 21.76 21.09
CA ALA A 255 -11.30 20.53 21.64
C ALA A 255 -9.76 20.61 21.70
N PHE A 256 -9.12 21.00 20.60
CA PHE A 256 -7.66 21.05 20.53
C PHE A 256 -7.05 22.11 21.46
N ARG A 257 -7.73 23.25 21.67
CA ARG A 257 -7.30 24.25 22.65
C ARG A 257 -7.32 23.71 24.09
N LYS A 258 -8.21 22.76 24.42
CA LYS A 258 -8.27 22.14 25.76
C LYS A 258 -7.11 21.18 26.01
N VAL A 259 -6.56 20.58 24.95
CA VAL A 259 -5.49 19.56 25.06
C VAL A 259 -4.10 20.10 24.67
N LYS A 260 -4.03 21.31 24.11
CA LYS A 260 -2.75 21.97 23.86
C LYS A 260 -2.02 22.20 25.18
N ASP A 261 -0.73 21.88 25.21
CA ASP A 261 0.17 22.04 26.36
C ASP A 261 -0.24 21.21 27.62
N ILE A 262 -1.04 20.16 27.43
CA ILE A 262 -1.37 19.20 28.49
C ILE A 262 -0.09 18.47 28.93
N ASP A 263 -0.01 18.05 30.19
CA ASP A 263 1.20 17.45 30.77
C ASP A 263 1.14 15.91 30.91
N HIS A 264 0.15 15.29 30.34
CA HIS A 264 -0.10 13.85 30.38
C HIS A 264 -0.62 13.33 29.03
N PRO A 265 -0.63 12.00 28.78
CA PRO A 265 -1.11 11.42 27.53
C PRO A 265 -2.64 11.45 27.44
N ILE A 266 -3.16 11.84 26.28
CA ILE A 266 -4.60 11.90 26.00
C ILE A 266 -4.94 11.38 24.61
N VAL A 267 -6.08 10.69 24.50
CA VAL A 267 -6.72 10.37 23.21
C VAL A 267 -7.90 11.33 23.00
N VAL A 268 -7.84 12.08 21.90
CA VAL A 268 -8.96 12.87 21.39
C VAL A 268 -9.61 12.08 20.26
N HIS A 269 -10.73 11.45 20.56
CA HIS A 269 -11.47 10.59 19.64
C HIS A 269 -12.39 11.44 18.76
N LEU A 270 -12.07 11.56 17.48
CA LEU A 270 -12.81 12.35 16.50
C LEU A 270 -13.73 11.42 15.70
N HIS A 271 -15.04 11.63 15.79
CA HIS A 271 -16.00 10.97 14.91
C HIS A 271 -16.12 11.75 13.61
N THR A 272 -15.56 11.23 12.53
CA THR A 272 -15.48 11.90 11.22
C THR A 272 -16.26 11.14 10.16
N GLU A 273 -16.53 11.80 9.03
CA GLU A 273 -17.16 11.21 7.86
C GLU A 273 -16.13 11.01 6.74
N LYS A 274 -15.78 9.76 6.42
CA LYS A 274 -14.91 9.45 5.28
C LYS A 274 -15.56 9.91 3.97
N GLY A 275 -14.84 10.73 3.18
CA GLY A 275 -15.38 11.28 1.93
C GLY A 275 -16.17 12.59 2.10
N HIS A 276 -16.14 13.22 3.29
CA HIS A 276 -16.91 14.42 3.64
C HIS A 276 -16.83 15.51 2.56
N GLY A 277 -18.00 16.00 2.13
CA GLY A 277 -18.15 17.07 1.13
C GLY A 277 -18.06 16.60 -0.33
N TYR A 278 -17.94 15.28 -0.60
CA TYR A 278 -18.06 14.70 -1.93
C TYR A 278 -18.98 13.49 -1.89
N GLN A 279 -20.23 13.66 -2.34
CA GLN A 279 -21.30 12.69 -2.17
C GLN A 279 -20.95 11.27 -2.67
N PRO A 280 -20.32 11.08 -3.85
CA PRO A 280 -19.92 9.73 -4.27
C PRO A 280 -19.03 9.00 -3.28
N ALA A 281 -18.09 9.72 -2.63
CA ALA A 281 -17.17 9.13 -1.65
C ALA A 281 -17.82 8.87 -0.28
N VAL A 282 -18.91 9.55 0.04
CA VAL A 282 -19.73 9.29 1.24
C VAL A 282 -20.58 8.02 1.03
N GLU A 283 -21.12 7.84 -0.18
CA GLU A 283 -22.00 6.72 -0.53
C GLU A 283 -21.24 5.40 -0.69
N ASP A 284 -20.03 5.43 -1.27
CA ASP A 284 -19.17 4.25 -1.46
C ASP A 284 -17.77 4.50 -0.91
N LYS A 285 -17.63 4.33 0.41
CA LYS A 285 -16.39 4.63 1.15
C LYS A 285 -15.23 3.70 0.80
N GLU A 286 -15.51 2.46 0.35
CA GLU A 286 -14.50 1.48 -0.08
C GLU A 286 -13.94 1.87 -1.44
N ALA A 287 -14.77 2.04 -2.45
CA ALA A 287 -14.35 2.41 -3.80
C ALA A 287 -13.60 3.76 -3.85
N TRP A 288 -13.96 4.70 -2.96
CA TRP A 288 -13.35 6.02 -2.88
C TRP A 288 -12.25 6.14 -1.83
N HIS A 289 -11.72 5.02 -1.31
CA HIS A 289 -10.52 5.10 -0.48
C HIS A 289 -9.34 5.63 -1.30
N TRP A 290 -9.10 5.06 -2.46
CA TRP A 290 -8.13 5.49 -3.46
C TRP A 290 -8.75 5.43 -4.86
N SER A 291 -8.38 6.34 -5.76
CA SER A 291 -8.91 6.35 -7.12
C SER A 291 -7.83 6.69 -8.15
N VAL A 292 -7.93 6.09 -9.34
CA VAL A 292 -7.28 6.60 -10.56
C VAL A 292 -7.89 7.95 -10.96
N PRO A 293 -7.29 8.72 -11.90
CA PRO A 293 -7.91 9.94 -12.42
C PRO A 293 -9.34 9.71 -12.91
N PHE A 294 -10.25 10.61 -12.53
CA PHE A 294 -11.69 10.48 -12.79
C PHE A 294 -12.35 11.81 -13.15
N ASP A 295 -13.53 11.74 -13.74
CA ASP A 295 -14.38 12.90 -14.00
C ASP A 295 -15.17 13.30 -12.75
N LEU A 296 -14.96 14.50 -12.23
CA LEU A 296 -15.58 14.99 -10.98
C LEU A 296 -17.10 14.99 -10.97
N LYS A 297 -17.75 15.11 -12.15
CA LYS A 297 -19.21 15.20 -12.23
C LYS A 297 -19.86 13.82 -12.23
N THR A 298 -19.20 12.87 -12.84
CA THR A 298 -19.76 11.52 -13.05
C THR A 298 -19.15 10.47 -12.14
N GLY A 299 -18.00 10.75 -11.51
CA GLY A 299 -17.21 9.80 -10.71
C GLY A 299 -16.52 8.71 -11.55
N LYS A 300 -16.65 8.73 -12.89
CA LYS A 300 -16.11 7.67 -13.75
C LYS A 300 -14.61 7.86 -13.99
N PRO A 301 -13.81 6.78 -13.98
CA PRO A 301 -12.41 6.84 -14.38
C PRO A 301 -12.23 7.48 -15.76
N LYS A 302 -11.21 8.33 -15.91
CA LYS A 302 -10.87 8.97 -17.20
C LYS A 302 -10.25 7.97 -18.18
N ASN A 303 -9.45 7.05 -17.68
CA ASN A 303 -8.82 6.00 -18.46
C ASN A 303 -9.25 4.68 -17.85
N VAL A 304 -9.92 3.83 -18.64
CA VAL A 304 -10.24 2.45 -18.27
C VAL A 304 -9.33 1.59 -19.13
N ASP A 305 -8.36 0.96 -18.53
CA ASP A 305 -7.63 -0.11 -19.19
C ASP A 305 -8.58 -1.30 -19.33
N GLY A 306 -8.90 -1.66 -20.58
CA GLY A 306 -9.88 -2.73 -20.87
C GLY A 306 -9.28 -4.13 -20.84
N GLY A 307 -8.06 -4.30 -20.32
CA GLY A 307 -7.40 -5.58 -20.17
C GLY A 307 -7.97 -6.42 -19.03
N GLU A 308 -7.71 -7.73 -19.06
CA GLU A 308 -8.02 -8.61 -17.93
C GLU A 308 -7.16 -8.23 -16.72
N SER A 309 -7.79 -8.24 -15.54
CA SER A 309 -7.11 -7.98 -14.28
C SER A 309 -6.76 -9.30 -13.59
N PHE A 310 -5.47 -9.48 -13.25
CA PHE A 310 -5.03 -10.65 -12.49
C PHE A 310 -5.78 -10.78 -11.16
N SER A 311 -5.99 -9.66 -10.47
CA SER A 311 -6.77 -9.62 -9.23
C SER A 311 -8.20 -10.12 -9.45
N ASP A 312 -8.86 -9.70 -10.53
CA ASP A 312 -10.22 -10.12 -10.82
C ASP A 312 -10.31 -11.63 -11.10
N LEU A 313 -9.39 -12.17 -11.89
CA LEU A 313 -9.27 -13.61 -12.16
C LEU A 313 -8.99 -14.41 -10.88
N LEU A 314 -8.08 -13.92 -10.01
CA LEU A 314 -7.76 -14.54 -8.73
C LEU A 314 -9.01 -14.59 -7.82
N GLY A 315 -9.75 -13.50 -7.71
CA GLY A 315 -10.98 -13.46 -6.92
C GLY A 315 -12.05 -14.42 -7.43
N GLN A 316 -12.21 -14.54 -8.75
CA GLN A 316 -13.12 -15.54 -9.36
C GLN A 316 -12.66 -16.98 -9.05
N TYR A 317 -11.36 -17.24 -9.18
CA TYR A 317 -10.77 -18.54 -8.89
C TYR A 317 -11.00 -18.95 -7.43
N LEU A 318 -10.74 -18.06 -6.46
CA LEU A 318 -10.89 -18.35 -5.03
C LEU A 318 -12.34 -18.67 -4.66
N VAL A 319 -13.32 -17.93 -5.21
CA VAL A 319 -14.76 -18.22 -5.01
C VAL A 319 -15.09 -19.62 -5.55
N LYS A 320 -14.68 -19.91 -6.80
CA LYS A 320 -14.92 -21.23 -7.41
C LYS A 320 -14.21 -22.37 -6.64
N LYS A 321 -13.00 -22.11 -6.13
CA LYS A 321 -12.25 -23.11 -5.35
C LYS A 321 -12.94 -23.42 -4.03
N ALA A 322 -13.52 -22.42 -3.37
CA ALA A 322 -14.31 -22.61 -2.14
C ALA A 322 -15.56 -23.48 -2.33
N GLU A 323 -16.16 -23.49 -3.53
CA GLU A 323 -17.26 -24.38 -3.87
C GLU A 323 -16.82 -25.85 -4.00
N LEU A 324 -15.54 -26.10 -4.30
CA LEU A 324 -14.97 -27.42 -4.56
C LEU A 324 -14.18 -27.99 -3.36
N ASP A 325 -13.77 -27.13 -2.44
CA ASP A 325 -12.94 -27.49 -1.28
C ASP A 325 -13.53 -26.90 0.01
N ASP A 326 -14.26 -27.71 0.75
CA ASP A 326 -14.87 -27.34 2.04
C ASP A 326 -13.87 -26.94 3.13
N LYS A 327 -12.56 -27.23 2.94
CA LYS A 327 -11.48 -26.90 3.87
C LYS A 327 -10.78 -25.59 3.52
N LEU A 328 -11.04 -25.03 2.34
CA LEU A 328 -10.41 -23.78 1.92
C LEU A 328 -10.75 -22.67 2.92
N LEU A 329 -9.74 -21.91 3.31
CA LEU A 329 -9.90 -20.70 4.13
C LEU A 329 -9.14 -19.54 3.47
N VAL A 330 -9.89 -18.58 2.93
CA VAL A 330 -9.34 -17.36 2.31
C VAL A 330 -9.17 -16.31 3.40
N VAL A 331 -7.93 -15.91 3.65
CA VAL A 331 -7.58 -14.92 4.66
C VAL A 331 -7.16 -13.61 3.99
N GLN A 332 -7.60 -12.50 4.54
CA GLN A 332 -7.24 -11.15 4.10
C GLN A 332 -6.74 -10.30 5.28
N SER A 333 -5.96 -9.27 4.96
CA SER A 333 -5.48 -8.26 5.89
C SER A 333 -5.85 -6.86 5.38
N ALA A 334 -7.16 -6.58 5.38
CA ALA A 334 -7.82 -5.31 5.05
C ALA A 334 -7.63 -4.79 3.60
N VAL A 335 -7.10 -5.60 2.68
CA VAL A 335 -6.90 -5.24 1.26
C VAL A 335 -7.59 -6.21 0.28
N PRO A 336 -8.87 -6.55 0.49
CA PRO A 336 -9.54 -7.59 -0.31
C PRO A 336 -9.59 -7.27 -1.81
N ALA A 337 -9.68 -6.01 -2.18
CA ALA A 337 -9.69 -5.57 -3.58
C ALA A 337 -8.41 -5.97 -4.35
N MET A 338 -7.25 -6.04 -3.67
CA MET A 338 -5.98 -6.45 -4.28
C MET A 338 -5.97 -7.93 -4.66
N SER A 339 -6.77 -8.76 -3.98
CA SER A 339 -7.04 -10.17 -4.32
C SER A 339 -8.32 -10.35 -5.16
N GLY A 340 -8.89 -9.27 -5.68
CA GLY A 340 -10.11 -9.30 -6.47
C GLY A 340 -11.37 -9.71 -5.70
N LEU A 341 -11.35 -9.60 -4.37
CA LEU A 341 -12.45 -9.97 -3.49
C LEU A 341 -13.38 -8.76 -3.26
N SER A 342 -14.25 -8.48 -4.26
CA SER A 342 -15.33 -7.52 -4.11
C SER A 342 -16.25 -7.91 -2.94
N LYS A 343 -17.12 -6.99 -2.52
CA LYS A 343 -18.09 -7.27 -1.46
C LYS A 343 -18.94 -8.51 -1.76
N GLU A 344 -19.42 -8.63 -3.00
CA GLU A 344 -20.24 -9.78 -3.45
C GLU A 344 -19.45 -11.09 -3.37
N ARG A 345 -18.15 -11.07 -3.71
CA ARG A 345 -17.29 -12.26 -3.61
C ARG A 345 -16.99 -12.63 -2.16
N ARG A 346 -16.78 -11.65 -1.28
CA ARG A 346 -16.65 -11.89 0.17
C ARG A 346 -17.91 -12.50 0.76
N GLU A 347 -19.09 -12.02 0.37
CA GLU A 347 -20.38 -12.60 0.75
C GLU A 347 -20.56 -14.03 0.22
N ALA A 348 -20.14 -14.30 -1.03
CA ALA A 348 -20.19 -15.63 -1.65
C ALA A 348 -19.26 -16.63 -0.94
N LEU A 349 -18.07 -16.21 -0.52
CA LEU A 349 -17.15 -17.04 0.26
C LEU A 349 -17.71 -17.41 1.64
N GLY A 350 -18.51 -16.55 2.28
CA GLY A 350 -19.17 -16.81 3.55
C GLY A 350 -18.24 -17.36 4.63
N LYS A 351 -18.43 -18.62 5.09
CA LYS A 351 -17.58 -19.27 6.11
C LYS A 351 -16.12 -19.47 5.70
N HIS A 352 -15.83 -19.41 4.42
CA HIS A 352 -14.48 -19.56 3.86
C HIS A 352 -13.67 -18.26 3.89
N TYR A 353 -14.23 -17.14 4.36
CA TYR A 353 -13.58 -15.84 4.37
C TYR A 353 -13.32 -15.34 5.79
N VAL A 354 -12.10 -14.90 6.03
CA VAL A 354 -11.70 -14.20 7.26
C VAL A 354 -10.86 -12.98 6.90
N ASP A 355 -11.21 -11.81 7.43
CA ASP A 355 -10.38 -10.62 7.38
C ASP A 355 -9.91 -10.28 8.80
N VAL A 356 -8.60 -10.15 8.98
CA VAL A 356 -8.00 -9.86 10.28
C VAL A 356 -7.83 -8.35 10.56
N GLY A 357 -8.26 -7.50 9.64
CA GLY A 357 -7.94 -6.08 9.66
C GLY A 357 -6.53 -5.83 9.12
N ILE A 358 -5.97 -4.64 9.36
CA ILE A 358 -4.59 -4.33 8.96
C ILE A 358 -3.64 -4.95 9.99
N ALA A 359 -3.49 -6.28 9.93
CA ALA A 359 -2.74 -7.10 10.87
C ALA A 359 -2.11 -8.30 10.14
N GLU A 360 -1.13 -8.02 9.30
CA GLU A 360 -0.47 -9.03 8.47
C GLU A 360 0.23 -10.09 9.31
N GLU A 361 0.79 -9.72 10.46
CA GLU A 361 1.42 -10.63 11.43
C GLU A 361 0.40 -11.65 11.96
N GLU A 362 -0.80 -11.20 12.33
CA GLU A 362 -1.92 -12.07 12.74
C GLU A 362 -2.36 -12.97 11.59
N ALA A 363 -2.40 -12.47 10.35
CA ALA A 363 -2.76 -13.27 9.18
C ALA A 363 -1.84 -14.49 9.05
N VAL A 364 -0.52 -14.32 9.19
CA VAL A 364 0.45 -15.44 9.11
C VAL A 364 0.25 -16.42 10.25
N ALA A 365 0.10 -15.95 11.47
CA ALA A 365 -0.13 -16.82 12.64
C ALA A 365 -1.46 -17.58 12.51
N LEU A 366 -2.53 -16.90 12.02
CA LEU A 366 -3.84 -17.50 11.79
C LEU A 366 -3.79 -18.60 10.72
N ILE A 367 -3.14 -18.37 9.56
CA ILE A 367 -3.03 -19.41 8.53
C ILE A 367 -2.23 -20.60 9.02
N SER A 368 -1.19 -20.38 9.81
CA SER A 368 -0.43 -21.47 10.45
C SER A 368 -1.31 -22.30 11.36
N GLY A 369 -2.08 -21.66 12.25
CA GLY A 369 -3.01 -22.35 13.14
C GLY A 369 -4.12 -23.09 12.40
N ALA A 370 -4.67 -22.48 11.34
CA ALA A 370 -5.71 -23.08 10.50
C ALA A 370 -5.19 -24.33 9.76
N ALA A 371 -4.00 -24.25 9.17
CA ALA A 371 -3.34 -25.39 8.52
C ALA A 371 -3.09 -26.52 9.51
N LYS A 372 -2.62 -26.20 10.71
CA LYS A 372 -2.43 -27.19 11.79
C LYS A 372 -3.71 -27.90 12.18
N ALA A 373 -4.85 -27.23 12.07
CA ALA A 373 -6.18 -27.77 12.33
C ALA A 373 -6.77 -28.55 11.14
N GLY A 374 -6.09 -28.61 9.99
CA GLY A 374 -6.47 -29.36 8.80
C GLY A 374 -7.29 -28.55 7.79
N ALA A 375 -7.31 -27.23 7.88
CA ALA A 375 -7.80 -26.36 6.82
C ALA A 375 -6.75 -26.17 5.72
N HIS A 376 -7.19 -25.67 4.54
CA HIS A 376 -6.33 -25.26 3.43
C HIS A 376 -6.34 -23.72 3.34
N PRO A 377 -5.50 -23.02 4.13
CA PRO A 377 -5.52 -21.57 4.17
C PRO A 377 -4.76 -20.97 3.00
N VAL A 378 -5.35 -19.92 2.41
CA VAL A 378 -4.77 -19.06 1.38
C VAL A 378 -4.83 -17.62 1.86
N TRP A 379 -3.68 -16.95 1.95
CA TRP A 379 -3.59 -15.54 2.31
C TRP A 379 -2.90 -14.76 1.21
N GLY A 380 -3.40 -13.57 0.88
CA GLY A 380 -2.81 -12.70 -0.13
C GLY A 380 -2.74 -11.26 0.32
N THR A 381 -1.55 -10.64 0.14
CA THR A 381 -1.32 -9.21 0.37
C THR A 381 -0.21 -8.68 -0.54
N PRO A 382 -0.12 -7.37 -0.83
CA PRO A 382 1.01 -6.79 -1.56
C PRO A 382 2.36 -7.11 -0.94
N ALA A 383 3.35 -7.33 -1.80
CA ALA A 383 4.71 -7.70 -1.40
C ALA A 383 5.34 -6.71 -0.39
N THR A 384 5.03 -5.42 -0.51
CA THR A 384 5.50 -4.40 0.42
C THR A 384 4.99 -4.63 1.85
N PHE A 385 3.73 -5.05 2.03
CA PHE A 385 3.15 -5.29 3.37
C PHE A 385 3.64 -6.58 4.00
N MET A 386 4.08 -7.55 3.18
CA MET A 386 4.70 -8.79 3.69
C MET A 386 6.02 -8.54 4.43
N GLN A 387 6.68 -7.39 4.21
CA GLN A 387 7.92 -7.03 4.93
C GLN A 387 7.72 -7.02 6.45
N ARG A 388 6.52 -6.71 6.92
CA ARG A 388 6.14 -6.70 8.35
C ARG A 388 6.11 -8.09 8.97
N THR A 389 5.99 -9.14 8.18
CA THR A 389 5.69 -10.51 8.63
C THR A 389 6.88 -11.46 8.64
N TYR A 390 8.11 -10.95 8.46
CA TYR A 390 9.28 -11.81 8.32
C TYR A 390 9.47 -12.76 9.52
N ASP A 391 9.28 -12.28 10.75
CA ASP A 391 9.38 -13.11 11.96
C ASP A 391 8.29 -14.19 11.99
N GLN A 392 7.03 -13.83 11.75
CA GLN A 392 5.90 -14.77 11.77
C GLN A 392 6.01 -15.82 10.66
N LEU A 393 6.48 -15.44 9.47
CA LEU A 393 6.77 -16.38 8.39
C LEU A 393 7.84 -17.40 8.81
N CYS A 394 8.88 -16.95 9.53
CA CYS A 394 9.92 -17.82 10.04
C CYS A 394 9.44 -18.66 11.23
N GLN A 395 8.94 -18.02 12.29
CA GLN A 395 8.71 -18.64 13.60
C GLN A 395 7.33 -19.30 13.69
N ASP A 396 6.27 -18.62 13.23
CA ASP A 396 4.92 -19.15 13.41
C ASP A 396 4.54 -20.13 12.30
N LEU A 397 5.06 -19.97 11.09
CA LEU A 397 4.69 -20.78 9.92
C LEU A 397 5.78 -21.81 9.58
N ALA A 398 6.95 -21.37 9.12
CA ALA A 398 7.95 -22.25 8.50
C ALA A 398 8.62 -23.22 9.49
N VAL A 399 8.97 -22.77 10.70
CA VAL A 399 9.52 -23.62 11.77
C VAL A 399 8.52 -24.71 12.19
N ASN A 400 7.24 -24.41 12.14
CA ASN A 400 6.17 -25.34 12.48
C ASN A 400 5.83 -26.32 11.34
N GLY A 401 6.33 -26.07 10.11
CA GLY A 401 6.08 -26.91 8.94
C GLY A 401 4.59 -27.04 8.58
N ASN A 402 3.79 -26.00 8.85
CA ASN A 402 2.37 -26.00 8.55
C ASN A 402 2.12 -25.62 7.09
N PRO A 403 1.37 -26.42 6.31
CA PRO A 403 1.12 -26.12 4.90
C PRO A 403 0.12 -24.97 4.77
N ALA A 404 0.55 -23.89 4.17
CA ALA A 404 -0.29 -22.73 3.85
C ALA A 404 0.14 -22.11 2.53
N VAL A 405 -0.78 -21.45 1.84
CA VAL A 405 -0.52 -20.76 0.58
C VAL A 405 -0.49 -19.25 0.81
N ILE A 406 0.53 -18.59 0.25
CA ILE A 406 0.75 -17.16 0.39
C ILE A 406 0.84 -16.53 -1.00
N ASN A 407 -0.14 -15.73 -1.39
CA ASN A 407 -0.15 -14.99 -2.64
C ASN A 407 0.54 -13.64 -2.48
N VAL A 408 1.77 -13.52 -3.00
CA VAL A 408 2.61 -12.31 -2.94
C VAL A 408 2.21 -11.39 -4.08
N LEU A 409 1.29 -10.45 -3.80
CA LEU A 409 0.67 -9.61 -4.82
C LEU A 409 1.59 -8.46 -5.24
N GLY A 410 1.60 -8.15 -6.54
CA GLY A 410 2.33 -7.01 -7.09
C GLY A 410 3.85 -7.08 -6.93
N ALA A 411 4.42 -8.25 -6.67
CA ALA A 411 5.85 -8.47 -6.49
C ALA A 411 6.60 -8.30 -7.80
N SER A 412 6.95 -7.07 -8.17
CA SER A 412 7.64 -6.73 -9.42
C SER A 412 7.98 -5.25 -9.45
N ILE A 413 8.86 -4.86 -10.37
CA ILE A 413 9.09 -3.45 -10.77
C ILE A 413 7.84 -2.82 -11.42
N TYR A 414 6.88 -3.62 -11.85
CA TYR A 414 5.58 -3.20 -12.39
C TYR A 414 4.51 -3.05 -11.31
N GLY A 415 4.84 -3.34 -10.04
CA GLY A 415 3.97 -3.16 -8.89
C GLY A 415 3.89 -1.70 -8.44
N MET A 416 3.55 -1.49 -7.15
CA MET A 416 3.54 -0.15 -6.56
C MET A 416 4.95 0.45 -6.56
N ASN A 417 5.06 1.75 -6.84
CA ASN A 417 6.33 2.43 -7.05
C ASN A 417 6.54 3.67 -6.17
N ASP A 418 5.63 3.96 -5.24
CA ASP A 418 5.87 4.97 -4.21
C ASP A 418 7.01 4.54 -3.27
N PHE A 419 7.77 5.50 -2.77
CA PHE A 419 8.94 5.29 -1.91
C PHE A 419 8.69 4.30 -0.76
N THR A 420 7.53 4.38 -0.12
CA THR A 420 7.14 3.54 1.02
C THR A 420 6.43 2.24 0.62
N HIS A 421 6.15 2.04 -0.68
CA HIS A 421 5.35 0.91 -1.18
C HIS A 421 6.07 0.08 -2.25
N ILE A 422 7.40 0.13 -2.31
CA ILE A 422 8.19 -0.65 -3.28
C ILE A 422 7.94 -2.15 -3.08
N CYS A 423 7.60 -2.84 -4.17
CA CYS A 423 7.15 -4.24 -4.13
C CYS A 423 8.18 -5.29 -4.59
N PHE A 424 9.42 -4.91 -4.93
CA PHE A 424 10.40 -5.84 -5.52
C PHE A 424 11.54 -6.25 -4.57
N PHE A 425 11.32 -6.22 -3.25
CA PHE A 425 12.25 -6.75 -2.24
C PHE A 425 11.87 -8.16 -1.74
N ASP A 426 10.88 -8.77 -2.35
CA ASP A 426 10.28 -10.04 -1.96
C ASP A 426 11.25 -11.21 -2.09
N ILE A 427 11.97 -11.35 -3.21
CA ILE A 427 12.87 -12.50 -3.45
C ILE A 427 13.95 -12.62 -2.37
N PRO A 428 14.71 -11.58 -2.01
CA PRO A 428 15.64 -11.64 -0.89
C PRO A 428 14.99 -12.08 0.42
N MET A 429 13.82 -11.50 0.74
CA MET A 429 13.11 -11.76 2.00
C MET A 429 12.69 -13.22 2.13
N PHE A 430 11.97 -13.76 1.15
CA PHE A 430 11.46 -15.15 1.18
C PHE A 430 12.58 -16.18 1.03
N SER A 431 13.64 -15.83 0.30
CA SER A 431 14.76 -16.74 0.04
C SER A 431 15.56 -17.16 1.26
N HIS A 432 15.46 -16.44 2.39
CA HIS A 432 16.17 -16.75 3.62
C HIS A 432 15.34 -17.60 4.60
N ILE A 433 14.06 -17.83 4.30
CA ILE A 433 13.17 -18.58 5.19
C ILE A 433 13.28 -20.08 4.87
N PRO A 434 13.79 -20.91 5.79
CA PRO A 434 13.82 -22.36 5.60
C PRO A 434 12.41 -22.95 5.53
N ASN A 435 12.23 -24.07 4.83
CA ASN A 435 10.96 -24.78 4.68
C ASN A 435 9.85 -23.98 3.99
N LEU A 436 10.17 -22.83 3.38
CA LEU A 436 9.25 -22.06 2.54
C LEU A 436 9.64 -22.28 1.08
N VAL A 437 8.68 -22.72 0.27
CA VAL A 437 8.81 -22.81 -1.19
C VAL A 437 8.30 -21.50 -1.80
N TYR A 438 9.09 -20.89 -2.68
CA TYR A 438 8.67 -19.67 -3.37
C TYR A 438 8.64 -19.92 -4.88
N LEU A 439 7.43 -19.92 -5.45
CA LEU A 439 7.16 -20.15 -6.86
C LEU A 439 6.96 -18.84 -7.62
N ALA A 440 7.40 -18.79 -8.87
CA ALA A 440 7.25 -17.63 -9.74
C ALA A 440 6.65 -18.06 -11.09
N PRO A 441 5.32 -18.17 -11.18
CA PRO A 441 4.64 -18.50 -12.42
C PRO A 441 4.82 -17.40 -13.47
N THR A 442 4.76 -17.78 -14.73
CA THR A 442 4.99 -16.90 -15.90
C THR A 442 3.71 -16.59 -16.66
N THR A 443 2.65 -17.39 -16.46
CA THR A 443 1.34 -17.26 -17.10
C THR A 443 0.23 -17.48 -16.09
N TRP A 444 -1.00 -17.13 -16.45
CA TRP A 444 -2.18 -17.42 -15.63
C TRP A 444 -2.39 -18.92 -15.41
N GLU A 445 -2.22 -19.73 -16.46
CA GLU A 445 -2.41 -21.18 -16.41
C GLU A 445 -1.34 -21.85 -15.52
N GLU A 446 -0.09 -21.39 -15.59
CA GLU A 446 0.97 -21.87 -14.70
C GLU A 446 0.68 -21.47 -13.23
N PHE A 447 0.18 -20.25 -13.01
CA PHE A 447 -0.24 -19.79 -11.68
C PHE A 447 -1.32 -20.71 -11.10
N ILE A 448 -2.38 -21.02 -11.86
CA ILE A 448 -3.46 -21.88 -11.39
C ILE A 448 -2.95 -23.30 -11.10
N ALA A 449 -2.07 -23.86 -11.96
CA ALA A 449 -1.49 -25.18 -11.72
C ALA A 449 -0.64 -25.22 -10.42
N MET A 450 0.13 -24.16 -10.17
CA MET A 450 0.92 -24.02 -8.94
C MET A 450 0.04 -23.81 -7.70
N GLU A 451 -0.99 -22.96 -7.80
CA GLU A 451 -1.93 -22.66 -6.71
C GLU A 451 -2.75 -23.90 -6.33
N ASP A 452 -3.26 -24.63 -7.32
CA ASP A 452 -3.99 -25.88 -7.09
C ASP A 452 -3.13 -26.94 -6.41
N TRP A 453 -1.86 -27.08 -6.84
CA TRP A 453 -0.90 -27.96 -6.17
C TRP A 453 -0.61 -27.50 -4.76
N ALA A 454 -0.35 -26.20 -4.56
CA ALA A 454 -0.03 -25.63 -3.27
C ALA A 454 -1.15 -25.80 -2.23
N ILE A 455 -2.41 -25.70 -2.66
CA ILE A 455 -3.58 -25.93 -1.81
C ILE A 455 -3.77 -27.41 -1.48
N ALA A 456 -3.46 -28.32 -2.41
CA ALA A 456 -3.72 -29.75 -2.28
C ALA A 456 -2.64 -30.52 -1.50
N GLN A 457 -1.41 -30.03 -1.41
CA GLN A 457 -0.29 -30.68 -0.73
C GLN A 457 -0.26 -30.33 0.77
N ASP A 458 0.40 -31.16 1.58
CA ASP A 458 0.46 -31.06 3.03
C ASP A 458 1.90 -31.00 3.60
N ALA A 459 2.90 -30.83 2.74
CA ALA A 459 4.31 -30.93 3.12
C ALA A 459 5.01 -29.58 3.32
N TYR A 460 4.54 -28.51 2.64
CA TYR A 460 5.27 -27.24 2.56
C TYR A 460 4.36 -26.04 2.77
N SER A 461 4.91 -24.96 3.36
CA SER A 461 4.38 -23.62 3.14
C SER A 461 4.83 -23.14 1.77
N VAL A 462 3.90 -22.65 0.94
CA VAL A 462 4.16 -22.24 -0.44
C VAL A 462 3.77 -20.78 -0.63
N ALA A 463 4.73 -19.95 -1.05
CA ALA A 463 4.46 -18.62 -1.54
C ALA A 463 4.44 -18.62 -3.07
N LEU A 464 3.50 -17.89 -3.68
CA LEU A 464 3.41 -17.67 -5.12
C LEU A 464 3.63 -16.19 -5.43
N ARG A 465 4.58 -15.89 -6.29
CA ARG A 465 4.85 -14.55 -6.80
C ARG A 465 3.86 -14.20 -7.89
N VAL A 466 2.79 -13.53 -7.51
CA VAL A 466 1.66 -13.24 -8.39
C VAL A 466 2.08 -12.28 -9.50
N PRO A 467 1.92 -12.64 -10.79
CA PRO A 467 2.27 -11.75 -11.90
C PRO A 467 1.46 -10.44 -11.89
N CYS A 468 2.09 -9.33 -12.26
CA CYS A 468 1.42 -8.02 -12.37
C CYS A 468 0.56 -7.88 -13.62
N ALA A 469 0.83 -8.67 -14.66
CA ALA A 469 0.09 -8.69 -15.91
C ALA A 469 -0.47 -10.09 -16.19
N VAL A 470 -1.63 -10.16 -16.83
CA VAL A 470 -2.20 -11.41 -17.30
C VAL A 470 -1.51 -11.79 -18.60
N VAL A 471 -0.90 -12.96 -18.61
CA VAL A 471 -0.33 -13.61 -19.81
C VAL A 471 -0.95 -14.98 -19.88
N HIS A 472 -1.57 -15.32 -21.01
CA HIS A 472 -2.15 -16.65 -21.27
C HIS A 472 -1.21 -17.53 -22.08
N SER A 473 -1.31 -18.84 -21.89
CA SER A 473 -0.59 -19.85 -22.66
C SER A 473 -1.45 -21.07 -22.90
N ASP A 474 -1.30 -21.66 -24.09
CA ASP A 474 -1.92 -22.96 -24.43
C ASP A 474 -1.04 -24.15 -24.00
N GLU A 475 0.08 -23.92 -23.29
CA GLU A 475 0.95 -24.98 -22.80
C GLU A 475 0.28 -25.79 -21.69
N GLU A 476 0.57 -27.10 -21.66
CA GLU A 476 0.22 -27.95 -20.53
C GLU A 476 1.24 -27.80 -19.40
N TYR A 477 0.78 -27.46 -18.21
CA TYR A 477 1.61 -27.31 -17.02
C TYR A 477 1.55 -28.55 -16.13
N PRO A 478 2.61 -28.87 -15.36
CA PRO A 478 2.58 -29.93 -14.37
C PRO A 478 1.47 -29.72 -13.34
N THR A 479 0.89 -30.81 -12.87
CA THR A 479 -0.04 -30.83 -11.74
C THR A 479 0.67 -31.13 -10.39
N ASP A 480 1.96 -31.44 -10.42
CA ASP A 480 2.81 -31.75 -9.26
C ASP A 480 4.11 -30.95 -9.31
N TYR A 481 4.36 -30.18 -8.28
CA TYR A 481 5.57 -29.36 -8.08
C TYR A 481 6.40 -29.84 -6.87
N SER A 482 6.19 -31.08 -6.41
CA SER A 482 6.90 -31.67 -5.27
C SER A 482 8.39 -31.96 -5.52
N GLN A 483 8.81 -32.02 -6.81
CA GLN A 483 10.21 -32.06 -7.18
C GLN A 483 10.81 -30.65 -7.08
N LEU A 484 11.07 -30.22 -5.84
CA LEU A 484 11.51 -28.87 -5.54
C LEU A 484 12.74 -28.45 -6.35
N ASN A 485 12.76 -27.18 -6.75
CA ASN A 485 13.82 -26.52 -7.51
C ASN A 485 14.07 -27.09 -8.94
N LYS A 486 13.12 -27.84 -9.48
CA LYS A 486 13.21 -28.36 -10.84
C LYS A 486 12.88 -27.26 -11.85
N PHE A 487 13.83 -26.89 -12.69
CA PHE A 487 13.68 -25.86 -13.73
C PHE A 487 13.05 -26.44 -14.99
N HIS A 488 12.37 -25.61 -15.74
CA HIS A 488 11.81 -25.97 -17.05
C HIS A 488 12.66 -25.38 -18.19
N VAL A 489 13.16 -26.21 -19.07
CA VAL A 489 13.89 -25.79 -20.28
C VAL A 489 12.87 -25.61 -21.39
N ALA A 490 12.47 -24.37 -21.68
CA ALA A 490 11.50 -24.06 -22.71
C ALA A 490 12.09 -24.09 -24.12
N HIS A 491 13.36 -23.71 -24.25
CA HIS A 491 14.11 -23.82 -25.49
C HIS A 491 15.55 -24.27 -25.20
N ARG A 492 16.06 -25.27 -25.94
CA ARG A 492 17.42 -25.74 -25.81
C ARG A 492 18.28 -25.21 -26.95
N GLY A 493 19.29 -24.48 -26.63
CA GLY A 493 20.35 -23.99 -27.49
C GLY A 493 21.73 -24.36 -26.95
N SER A 494 22.70 -23.49 -27.16
CA SER A 494 24.09 -23.65 -26.71
C SER A 494 24.75 -22.29 -26.46
N GLN A 495 25.95 -22.27 -25.91
CA GLN A 495 26.78 -21.09 -25.59
C GLN A 495 26.23 -20.19 -24.49
N VAL A 496 24.97 -19.78 -24.55
CA VAL A 496 24.31 -18.88 -23.56
C VAL A 496 23.05 -19.54 -23.03
N ALA A 497 22.90 -19.61 -21.72
CA ALA A 497 21.65 -19.99 -21.06
C ALA A 497 21.02 -18.77 -20.38
N VAL A 498 19.80 -18.42 -20.76
CA VAL A 498 19.01 -17.36 -20.18
C VAL A 498 18.00 -17.98 -19.21
N ILE A 499 18.15 -17.71 -17.91
CA ILE A 499 17.23 -18.12 -16.85
C ILE A 499 16.39 -16.90 -16.48
N ALA A 500 15.14 -16.86 -16.90
CA ALA A 500 14.26 -15.73 -16.73
C ALA A 500 13.11 -16.05 -15.75
N ALA A 501 13.05 -15.33 -14.65
CA ALA A 501 12.14 -15.60 -13.55
C ALA A 501 10.85 -14.76 -13.62
N GLY A 502 9.70 -15.42 -13.39
CA GLY A 502 8.41 -14.77 -13.18
C GLY A 502 8.07 -13.75 -14.27
N GLY A 503 7.78 -12.49 -13.90
CA GLY A 503 7.39 -11.43 -14.82
C GLY A 503 8.43 -11.06 -15.89
N PHE A 504 9.70 -11.48 -15.74
CA PHE A 504 10.73 -11.28 -16.77
C PHE A 504 10.88 -12.46 -17.74
N TYR A 505 10.03 -13.48 -17.65
CA TYR A 505 10.10 -14.61 -18.59
C TYR A 505 9.85 -14.16 -20.03
N GLN A 506 8.82 -13.36 -20.31
CA GLN A 506 8.54 -12.80 -21.64
C GLN A 506 9.68 -11.92 -22.16
N LYS A 507 10.37 -11.22 -21.24
CA LYS A 507 11.60 -10.48 -21.55
C LYS A 507 12.73 -11.45 -21.97
N GLY A 508 12.86 -12.58 -21.30
CA GLY A 508 13.78 -13.66 -21.67
C GLY A 508 13.52 -14.19 -23.08
N GLU A 509 12.26 -14.39 -23.47
CA GLU A 509 11.87 -14.77 -24.83
C GLU A 509 12.26 -13.71 -25.87
N ALA A 510 12.07 -12.41 -25.53
CA ALA A 510 12.47 -11.33 -26.42
C ALA A 510 14.01 -11.26 -26.58
N VAL A 511 14.75 -11.43 -25.49
CA VAL A 511 16.23 -11.53 -25.52
C VAL A 511 16.68 -12.72 -26.39
N LEU A 512 16.02 -13.87 -26.25
CA LEU A 512 16.32 -15.04 -27.06
C LEU A 512 16.16 -14.78 -28.57
N ARG A 513 15.07 -14.11 -28.98
CA ARG A 513 14.82 -13.71 -30.37
C ARG A 513 15.94 -12.80 -30.91
N LEU A 514 16.31 -11.77 -30.13
CA LEU A 514 17.37 -10.84 -30.50
C LEU A 514 18.76 -11.54 -30.60
N LEU A 515 19.05 -12.49 -29.72
CA LEU A 515 20.28 -13.28 -29.79
C LEU A 515 20.30 -14.18 -31.04
N ALA A 516 19.15 -14.75 -31.44
CA ALA A 516 19.02 -15.55 -32.65
C ALA A 516 19.27 -14.70 -33.91
N ASP A 517 18.81 -13.47 -33.97
CA ASP A 517 19.09 -12.51 -35.06
C ASP A 517 20.60 -12.21 -35.18
N GLU A 518 21.35 -12.33 -34.08
CA GLU A 518 22.82 -12.21 -34.04
C GLU A 518 23.55 -13.55 -34.23
N GLY A 519 22.83 -14.62 -34.58
CA GLY A 519 23.38 -15.95 -34.82
C GLY A 519 23.70 -16.77 -33.56
N ILE A 520 23.22 -16.36 -32.41
CA ILE A 520 23.40 -17.05 -31.12
C ILE A 520 22.11 -17.81 -30.78
N ASN A 521 22.16 -19.16 -30.89
CA ASN A 521 21.04 -20.00 -30.45
C ASN A 521 21.14 -20.30 -28.95
N ALA A 522 20.58 -19.43 -28.13
CA ALA A 522 20.64 -19.52 -26.67
C ALA A 522 19.58 -20.49 -26.11
N THR A 523 19.82 -21.05 -24.91
CA THR A 523 18.85 -21.81 -24.13
C THR A 523 17.97 -20.84 -23.33
N LEU A 524 16.64 -21.08 -23.25
CA LEU A 524 15.70 -20.37 -22.37
C LEU A 524 15.18 -21.31 -21.28
N ILE A 525 15.25 -20.84 -20.04
CA ILE A 525 14.87 -21.60 -18.84
C ILE A 525 13.92 -20.78 -17.99
N ASN A 526 12.77 -21.39 -17.64
CA ASN A 526 11.90 -20.92 -16.57
C ASN A 526 12.31 -21.61 -15.25
N PRO A 527 12.83 -20.90 -14.24
CA PRO A 527 13.28 -21.54 -13.00
C PRO A 527 12.12 -22.02 -12.13
N ARG A 528 10.92 -21.47 -12.27
CA ARG A 528 9.72 -21.76 -11.44
C ARG A 528 9.91 -21.51 -9.95
N TYR A 529 11.06 -21.92 -9.39
CA TYR A 529 11.40 -21.82 -7.97
C TYR A 529 12.45 -20.73 -7.73
N LEU A 530 12.25 -19.92 -6.71
CA LEU A 530 13.17 -18.84 -6.32
C LEU A 530 13.97 -19.14 -5.04
N THR A 531 13.63 -20.22 -4.32
CA THR A 531 14.27 -20.59 -3.05
C THR A 531 15.43 -21.58 -3.18
N GLY A 532 15.63 -22.16 -4.36
CA GLY A 532 16.73 -23.10 -4.62
C GLY A 532 17.19 -23.06 -6.08
N VAL A 533 18.03 -24.02 -6.47
CA VAL A 533 18.55 -24.16 -7.83
C VAL A 533 18.46 -25.60 -8.30
N ASP A 534 18.28 -25.83 -9.60
CA ASP A 534 18.35 -27.15 -10.25
C ASP A 534 19.83 -27.51 -10.51
N GLU A 535 20.51 -28.06 -9.50
CA GLU A 535 21.94 -28.42 -9.60
C GLU A 535 22.23 -29.35 -10.78
N GLN A 536 21.32 -30.29 -11.07
CA GLN A 536 21.49 -31.21 -12.17
C GLN A 536 21.51 -30.46 -13.52
N LEU A 537 20.53 -29.59 -13.75
CA LEU A 537 20.47 -28.80 -14.98
C LEU A 537 21.67 -27.84 -15.08
N LEU A 538 22.03 -27.18 -13.98
CA LEU A 538 23.15 -26.25 -13.95
C LEU A 538 24.48 -26.98 -14.24
N ASP A 539 24.64 -28.24 -13.81
CA ASP A 539 25.78 -29.06 -14.18
C ASP A 539 25.77 -29.47 -15.64
N GLU A 540 24.60 -29.77 -16.22
CA GLU A 540 24.44 -30.08 -17.62
C GLU A 540 24.83 -28.91 -18.52
N LEU A 541 24.51 -27.68 -18.14
CA LEU A 541 24.83 -26.46 -18.89
C LEU A 541 26.34 -26.26 -19.05
N LYS A 542 27.19 -26.74 -18.16
CA LYS A 542 28.66 -26.62 -18.24
C LYS A 542 29.26 -27.36 -19.47
N ARG A 543 28.51 -28.24 -20.12
CA ARG A 543 29.00 -29.04 -21.23
C ARG A 543 29.04 -28.27 -22.54
N ASP A 544 28.08 -27.37 -22.75
CA ASP A 544 27.85 -26.71 -24.04
C ASP A 544 27.52 -25.21 -23.92
N HIS A 545 27.55 -24.65 -22.68
CA HIS A 545 27.37 -23.22 -22.41
C HIS A 545 28.64 -22.65 -21.77
N GLN A 546 28.91 -21.37 -22.03
CA GLN A 546 30.02 -20.62 -21.44
C GLN A 546 29.55 -19.41 -20.64
N LEU A 547 28.26 -19.08 -20.75
CA LEU A 547 27.64 -17.97 -20.08
C LEU A 547 26.23 -18.35 -19.61
N VAL A 548 25.94 -18.08 -18.33
CA VAL A 548 24.59 -18.11 -17.78
C VAL A 548 24.16 -16.69 -17.47
N VAL A 549 22.96 -16.34 -17.91
CA VAL A 549 22.33 -15.04 -17.72
C VAL A 549 21.09 -15.23 -16.86
N THR A 550 20.91 -14.44 -15.81
CA THR A 550 19.68 -14.44 -15.02
C THR A 550 18.92 -13.13 -15.20
N LEU A 551 17.60 -13.21 -15.37
CA LEU A 551 16.71 -12.07 -15.48
C LEU A 551 15.67 -12.16 -14.36
N GLU A 552 15.61 -11.14 -13.49
CA GLU A 552 14.62 -11.04 -12.43
C GLU A 552 14.07 -9.61 -12.34
N ASP A 553 12.76 -9.47 -12.19
CA ASP A 553 12.07 -8.20 -12.02
C ASP A 553 12.01 -7.78 -10.54
N GLY A 554 13.13 -7.96 -9.85
CA GLY A 554 13.34 -7.74 -8.43
C GLY A 554 14.70 -7.11 -8.13
N SER A 555 15.01 -7.02 -6.82
CA SER A 555 16.30 -6.50 -6.35
C SER A 555 17.44 -7.47 -6.72
N LEU A 556 18.51 -6.92 -7.32
CA LEU A 556 19.70 -7.68 -7.67
C LEU A 556 20.42 -8.21 -6.42
N ASP A 557 20.58 -7.35 -5.40
CA ASP A 557 21.22 -7.72 -4.12
C ASP A 557 20.34 -8.71 -3.35
N GLY A 558 20.87 -9.89 -3.06
CA GLY A 558 20.15 -10.98 -2.40
C GLY A 558 19.15 -11.70 -3.30
N GLY A 559 19.08 -11.35 -4.58
CA GLY A 559 18.15 -11.89 -5.56
C GLY A 559 18.45 -13.32 -6.00
N PHE A 560 17.63 -13.82 -6.92
CA PHE A 560 17.76 -15.16 -7.48
C PHE A 560 19.07 -15.34 -8.25
N GLY A 561 19.51 -14.30 -9.01
CA GLY A 561 20.73 -14.33 -9.79
C GLY A 561 21.99 -14.54 -8.97
N GLU A 562 22.08 -13.97 -7.75
CA GLU A 562 23.21 -14.22 -6.85
C GLU A 562 23.31 -15.69 -6.42
N ARG A 563 22.20 -16.40 -6.33
CA ARG A 563 22.16 -17.83 -6.03
C ARG A 563 22.80 -18.66 -7.14
N ILE A 564 22.48 -18.30 -8.38
CA ILE A 564 23.09 -18.91 -9.57
C ILE A 564 24.59 -18.57 -9.64
N ALA A 565 24.96 -17.31 -9.40
CA ALA A 565 26.37 -16.90 -9.37
C ALA A 565 27.17 -17.64 -8.28
N ARG A 566 26.59 -17.82 -7.09
CA ARG A 566 27.19 -18.61 -6.00
C ARG A 566 27.40 -20.07 -6.39
N TYR A 567 26.45 -20.68 -7.11
CA TYR A 567 26.58 -22.06 -7.57
C TYR A 567 27.77 -22.22 -8.53
N TYR A 568 27.92 -21.30 -9.49
CA TYR A 568 29.01 -21.35 -10.46
C TYR A 568 30.34 -20.74 -9.97
N GLY A 569 30.36 -20.08 -8.82
CA GLY A 569 31.55 -19.40 -8.28
C GLY A 569 32.85 -20.24 -8.25
N PRO A 570 32.81 -21.55 -7.92
CA PRO A 570 34.01 -22.42 -7.97
C PRO A 570 34.32 -22.99 -9.35
N THR A 571 33.66 -22.52 -10.44
CA THR A 571 33.80 -23.05 -11.82
C THR A 571 34.23 -21.95 -12.79
N ASP A 572 34.52 -22.34 -14.06
CA ASP A 572 34.87 -21.39 -15.13
C ASP A 572 33.63 -20.78 -15.82
N MET A 573 32.41 -21.14 -15.42
CA MET A 573 31.18 -20.63 -15.99
C MET A 573 31.04 -19.13 -15.69
N LYS A 574 30.91 -18.32 -16.76
CA LYS A 574 30.59 -16.90 -16.59
C LYS A 574 29.11 -16.72 -16.21
N VAL A 575 28.82 -15.78 -15.34
CA VAL A 575 27.42 -15.44 -14.94
C VAL A 575 27.20 -13.95 -15.08
N LEU A 576 26.09 -13.56 -15.70
CA LEU A 576 25.58 -12.20 -15.74
C LEU A 576 24.21 -12.17 -15.06
N ASN A 577 24.06 -11.32 -14.04
CA ASN A 577 22.81 -11.14 -13.33
C ASN A 577 22.18 -9.80 -13.69
N PHE A 578 20.92 -9.81 -14.10
CA PHE A 578 20.11 -8.64 -14.41
C PHE A 578 18.93 -8.52 -13.43
N GLY A 579 18.89 -7.43 -12.74
CA GLY A 579 17.88 -7.03 -11.76
C GLY A 579 18.07 -5.57 -11.37
N VAL A 580 17.22 -5.05 -10.52
CA VAL A 580 17.27 -3.64 -10.07
C VAL A 580 18.35 -3.48 -9.02
N LYS A 581 19.22 -2.49 -9.19
CA LYS A 581 20.26 -2.12 -8.21
C LYS A 581 19.63 -1.72 -6.90
N LYS A 582 20.32 -2.02 -5.81
CA LYS A 582 19.88 -1.67 -4.46
C LYS A 582 19.85 -0.16 -4.26
N ALA A 583 18.65 0.41 -4.25
CA ALA A 583 18.38 1.81 -3.96
C ALA A 583 16.96 1.99 -3.44
N LEU A 584 16.69 3.15 -2.88
CA LEU A 584 15.34 3.57 -2.53
C LEU A 584 14.77 4.41 -3.69
N TYR A 585 13.93 3.79 -4.47
CA TYR A 585 13.26 4.41 -5.60
C TYR A 585 11.98 5.12 -5.17
N ASP A 586 11.53 6.12 -5.93
CA ASP A 586 10.30 6.85 -5.65
C ASP A 586 9.60 7.26 -6.94
N ARG A 587 8.39 6.78 -7.14
CA ARG A 587 7.51 7.15 -8.26
C ARG A 587 8.24 7.14 -9.60
N TYR A 588 9.02 6.06 -9.80
CA TYR A 588 9.83 5.91 -11.02
C TYR A 588 8.97 5.65 -12.25
N ASP A 589 9.40 6.17 -13.40
CA ASP A 589 8.97 5.64 -14.69
C ASP A 589 9.63 4.29 -14.94
N VAL A 590 8.83 3.28 -15.29
CA VAL A 590 9.33 1.91 -15.45
C VAL A 590 10.32 1.82 -16.60
N ASN A 591 10.13 2.54 -17.71
CA ASN A 591 11.06 2.50 -18.86
C ASN A 591 12.40 3.15 -18.50
N ASP A 592 12.37 4.23 -17.71
CA ASP A 592 13.58 4.85 -17.19
C ASP A 592 14.32 3.91 -16.25
N LEU A 593 13.60 3.25 -15.32
CA LEU A 593 14.18 2.26 -14.41
C LEU A 593 14.84 1.10 -15.18
N LEU A 594 14.17 0.56 -16.20
CA LEU A 594 14.71 -0.50 -17.05
C LEU A 594 15.99 -0.04 -17.75
N ARG A 595 15.98 1.14 -18.36
CA ARG A 595 17.14 1.70 -19.07
C ARG A 595 18.33 1.93 -18.12
N ASP A 596 18.09 2.53 -16.97
CA ASP A 596 19.14 2.92 -16.03
C ASP A 596 19.77 1.73 -15.29
N ASN A 597 19.06 0.60 -15.24
CA ASN A 597 19.54 -0.67 -14.70
C ASN A 597 20.02 -1.68 -15.77
N HIS A 598 20.12 -1.29 -17.05
CA HIS A 598 20.50 -2.17 -18.16
C HIS A 598 19.53 -3.36 -18.33
N LEU A 599 18.24 -3.13 -18.11
CA LEU A 599 17.20 -4.16 -18.17
C LEU A 599 16.36 -4.12 -19.46
N THR A 600 16.69 -3.24 -20.43
CA THR A 600 16.07 -3.32 -21.76
C THR A 600 16.67 -4.51 -22.54
N GLU A 601 15.88 -5.13 -23.39
CA GLU A 601 16.28 -6.33 -24.14
C GLU A 601 17.55 -6.08 -24.98
N THR A 602 17.64 -4.88 -25.58
CA THR A 602 18.81 -4.47 -26.40
C THR A 602 20.07 -4.27 -25.57
N GLN A 603 19.96 -3.72 -24.34
CA GLN A 603 21.09 -3.58 -23.44
C GLN A 603 21.57 -4.94 -22.94
N ILE A 604 20.64 -5.83 -22.55
CA ILE A 604 20.93 -7.19 -22.10
C ILE A 604 21.72 -7.95 -23.21
N VAL A 605 21.26 -7.89 -24.46
CA VAL A 605 21.94 -8.52 -25.59
C VAL A 605 23.33 -7.92 -25.83
N ALA A 606 23.48 -6.60 -25.73
CA ALA A 606 24.77 -5.94 -25.85
C ALA A 606 25.76 -6.39 -24.77
N ASP A 607 25.32 -6.48 -23.51
CA ASP A 607 26.14 -6.92 -22.39
C ASP A 607 26.53 -8.43 -22.54
N ILE A 608 25.59 -9.28 -22.98
CA ILE A 608 25.88 -10.69 -23.32
C ILE A 608 26.97 -10.79 -24.38
N LYS A 609 26.85 -10.05 -25.49
CA LYS A 609 27.84 -10.03 -26.56
C LYS A 609 29.21 -9.54 -26.09
N ALA A 610 29.26 -8.54 -25.23
CA ALA A 610 30.50 -8.03 -24.65
C ALA A 610 31.25 -9.08 -23.79
N VAL A 611 30.51 -9.97 -23.10
CA VAL A 611 31.10 -11.06 -22.31
C VAL A 611 31.56 -12.23 -23.18
N LEU A 612 30.91 -12.46 -24.34
CA LEU A 612 31.25 -13.53 -25.27
C LEU A 612 32.45 -13.18 -26.16
N ALA A 613 32.71 -11.88 -26.41
CA ALA A 613 33.84 -11.38 -27.17
C ALA A 613 35.18 -11.55 -26.41
#